data_adee36c8ca2cedf942d9f7103dd52673
#
_entry.id   adee36c8ca2cedf942d9f7103dd52673
#
_cell.length_a   1.000
_cell.length_b   1.000
_cell.length_c   1.000
_cell.angle_alpha   90.00
_cell.angle_beta   90.00
_cell.angle_gamma   90.00
#
_symmetry.space_group_name_H-M   'P 1'
#
loop_
_entity.id
_entity.type
_entity.pdbx_description
1 polymer ?
#
loop_
_entity_poly.entity_id
_entity_poly.type
_entity_poly.pdbx_seq_one_letter_code
_entity_poly.pdbx_strand_id
1 'polypeptide(L)'
;MKSFALSALSTLVTVFALGNAHADVITQWTFNSTTPDGATGTGSVLPSVGTGSLSLIGGVTNPSFNSGVGSSDPAASDNSGLQTTTYGSQGAGNNGRGIEVKASSVGFEDVVFSYDLRHSNTSSRYELAQYSLDGVNFIDYAVFDGGLGDTWFNARTIDLSSIAGADDNANLAFRVVATFAPGTSGYLASDASKTFAGSGTWRFDMVSVSGTATPVPEPTSAAAGLAGLAAIGFLARRRRAA
;
A
#
# COMPACT_ATOMS: atom_id res chain seq x y z
N MET A 1 -21.23 -64.15 -34.25
CA MET A 1 -20.87 -62.74 -34.41
C MET A 1 -20.83 -62.11 -33.01
N LYS A 2 -19.64 -61.79 -32.54
CA LYS A 2 -19.44 -61.15 -31.20
C LYS A 2 -19.29 -59.65 -31.41
N SER A 3 -20.25 -58.86 -30.91
CA SER A 3 -20.19 -57.40 -30.90
C SER A 3 -19.26 -56.92 -29.81
N PHE A 4 -18.23 -56.18 -30.20
CA PHE A 4 -17.37 -55.44 -29.25
C PHE A 4 -18.01 -54.07 -29.00
N ALA A 5 -18.35 -53.81 -27.73
CA ALA A 5 -18.74 -52.46 -27.30
C ALA A 5 -17.48 -51.63 -26.99
N LEU A 6 -17.32 -50.56 -27.75
CA LEU A 6 -16.24 -49.58 -27.55
C LEU A 6 -16.70 -48.61 -26.48
N SER A 7 -16.09 -48.69 -25.29
CA SER A 7 -16.30 -47.69 -24.22
C SER A 7 -15.38 -46.49 -24.48
N ALA A 8 -15.98 -45.36 -24.85
CA ALA A 8 -15.25 -44.09 -24.96
C ALA A 8 -15.12 -43.50 -23.55
N LEU A 9 -13.88 -43.49 -23.03
CA LEU A 9 -13.53 -42.79 -21.80
C LEU A 9 -13.25 -41.32 -22.15
N SER A 10 -14.18 -40.44 -21.83
CA SER A 10 -14.03 -39.00 -22.02
C SER A 10 -13.23 -38.41 -20.85
N THR A 11 -12.00 -38.04 -21.11
CA THR A 11 -11.15 -37.35 -20.13
C THR A 11 -11.53 -35.87 -20.11
N LEU A 12 -12.11 -35.42 -19.01
CA LEU A 12 -12.40 -34.00 -18.76
C LEU A 12 -11.10 -33.30 -18.40
N VAL A 13 -10.55 -32.49 -19.30
CA VAL A 13 -9.42 -31.62 -19.03
C VAL A 13 -9.95 -30.31 -18.43
N THR A 14 -9.73 -30.12 -17.14
CA THR A 14 -10.02 -28.86 -16.47
C THR A 14 -8.82 -27.92 -16.71
N VAL A 15 -8.99 -26.93 -17.55
CA VAL A 15 -8.00 -25.87 -17.74
C VAL A 15 -8.21 -24.84 -16.65
N PHE A 16 -7.27 -24.77 -15.70
CA PHE A 16 -7.18 -23.64 -14.78
C PHE A 16 -6.53 -22.48 -15.53
N ALA A 17 -7.25 -21.40 -15.73
CA ALA A 17 -6.66 -20.15 -16.15
C ALA A 17 -5.86 -19.58 -14.97
N LEU A 18 -4.54 -19.63 -15.04
CA LEU A 18 -3.66 -18.88 -14.16
C LEU A 18 -3.78 -17.42 -14.58
N GLY A 19 -4.59 -16.65 -13.89
CA GLY A 19 -4.58 -15.20 -13.98
C GLY A 19 -3.18 -14.70 -13.58
N ASN A 20 -2.60 -13.79 -14.34
CA ASN A 20 -1.40 -13.09 -13.88
C ASN A 20 -1.79 -12.30 -12.62
N ALA A 21 -1.19 -12.66 -11.48
CA ALA A 21 -1.30 -11.88 -10.27
C ALA A 21 -0.63 -10.52 -10.55
N HIS A 22 -1.41 -9.46 -10.49
CA HIS A 22 -0.95 -8.07 -10.59
C HIS A 22 -1.24 -7.41 -9.25
N ALA A 23 -0.27 -6.66 -8.73
CA ALA A 23 -0.51 -5.89 -7.52
C ALA A 23 -1.48 -4.74 -7.84
N ASP A 24 -2.63 -4.73 -7.16
CA ASP A 24 -3.64 -3.69 -7.25
C ASP A 24 -3.44 -2.66 -6.13
N VAL A 25 -3.77 -1.40 -6.40
CA VAL A 25 -3.78 -0.36 -5.38
C VAL A 25 -5.02 -0.55 -4.51
N ILE A 26 -4.81 -0.87 -3.23
CA ILE A 26 -5.87 -1.01 -2.23
C ILE A 26 -6.34 0.38 -1.76
N THR A 27 -5.37 1.25 -1.42
CA THR A 27 -5.64 2.64 -1.05
C THR A 27 -4.44 3.52 -1.37
N GLN A 28 -4.72 4.77 -1.78
CA GLN A 28 -3.67 5.71 -2.16
C GLN A 28 -4.04 7.15 -1.81
N TRP A 29 -3.04 7.93 -1.43
CA TRP A 29 -3.09 9.38 -1.24
C TRP A 29 -2.09 10.03 -2.20
N THR A 30 -2.59 10.79 -3.14
CA THR A 30 -1.78 11.66 -4.02
C THR A 30 -1.69 13.08 -3.49
N PHE A 31 -2.48 13.39 -2.45
CA PHE A 31 -2.62 14.71 -1.85
C PHE A 31 -3.06 15.84 -2.79
N ASN A 32 -3.38 15.53 -4.03
CA ASN A 32 -3.90 16.49 -5.01
C ASN A 32 -5.28 17.01 -4.58
N SER A 33 -5.70 18.13 -5.10
CA SER A 33 -7.02 18.68 -4.82
C SER A 33 -8.13 17.75 -5.32
N THR A 34 -9.17 17.53 -4.53
CA THR A 34 -10.34 16.70 -4.93
C THR A 34 -10.98 17.19 -6.21
N THR A 35 -11.01 18.52 -6.38
CA THR A 35 -11.34 19.16 -7.66
C THR A 35 -10.09 19.90 -8.12
N PRO A 36 -9.49 19.50 -9.25
CA PRO A 36 -8.28 20.14 -9.74
C PRO A 36 -8.43 21.66 -9.87
N ASP A 37 -7.53 22.41 -9.25
CA ASP A 37 -7.52 23.88 -9.25
C ASP A 37 -6.23 24.47 -9.83
N GLY A 38 -5.30 23.60 -10.21
CA GLY A 38 -3.99 23.99 -10.77
C GLY A 38 -3.01 24.55 -9.76
N ALA A 39 -3.36 24.55 -8.46
CA ALA A 39 -2.54 25.09 -7.39
C ALA A 39 -1.91 23.98 -6.53
N THR A 40 -0.61 24.05 -6.32
CA THR A 40 0.11 23.07 -5.47
C THR A 40 0.07 23.39 -3.97
N GLY A 41 -0.51 24.54 -3.60
CA GLY A 41 -0.69 24.93 -2.20
C GLY A 41 -2.01 24.46 -1.57
N THR A 42 -2.88 23.90 -2.38
CA THR A 42 -4.16 23.25 -2.02
C THR A 42 -4.03 21.77 -2.16
N GLY A 43 -4.92 21.00 -1.54
CA GLY A 43 -4.86 19.54 -1.62
C GLY A 43 -5.83 18.84 -0.68
N SER A 44 -5.76 17.50 -0.62
CA SER A 44 -6.65 16.67 0.18
C SER A 44 -5.86 15.64 1.00
N VAL A 45 -6.28 15.42 2.23
CA VAL A 45 -5.81 14.30 3.08
C VAL A 45 -6.72 13.07 2.99
N LEU A 46 -7.76 13.15 2.17
CA LEU A 46 -8.59 11.98 1.87
C LEU A 46 -7.88 11.10 0.84
N PRO A 47 -8.05 9.77 0.91
CA PRO A 47 -7.48 8.91 -0.11
C PRO A 47 -8.08 9.21 -1.49
N SER A 48 -7.23 9.22 -2.51
CA SER A 48 -7.62 9.36 -3.93
C SER A 48 -8.13 8.03 -4.52
N VAL A 49 -7.71 6.90 -3.93
CA VAL A 49 -8.15 5.54 -4.28
C VAL A 49 -8.45 4.79 -3.00
N GLY A 50 -9.52 3.99 -3.01
CA GLY A 50 -9.89 3.10 -1.92
C GLY A 50 -10.34 3.81 -0.65
N THR A 51 -10.15 3.14 0.48
CA THR A 51 -10.54 3.63 1.82
C THR A 51 -9.42 3.42 2.82
N GLY A 52 -9.24 4.40 3.71
CA GLY A 52 -8.22 4.36 4.75
C GLY A 52 -8.18 5.68 5.50
N SER A 53 -7.28 5.80 6.44
CA SER A 53 -7.05 7.05 7.17
C SER A 53 -5.55 7.37 7.25
N LEU A 54 -5.24 8.65 7.14
CA LEU A 54 -3.90 9.17 7.37
C LEU A 54 -3.99 10.22 8.48
N SER A 55 -3.13 10.11 9.47
CA SER A 55 -3.06 11.03 10.60
C SER A 55 -1.64 11.47 10.89
N LEU A 56 -1.48 12.66 11.44
CA LEU A 56 -0.21 13.18 11.94
C LEU A 56 -0.05 12.75 13.40
N ILE A 57 1.12 12.27 13.78
CA ILE A 57 1.38 11.74 15.12
C ILE A 57 2.50 12.49 15.83
N GLY A 58 2.51 12.43 17.17
CA GLY A 58 3.56 12.99 18.02
C GLY A 58 3.64 14.52 18.03
N GLY A 59 2.57 15.21 17.61
CA GLY A 59 2.54 16.67 17.56
C GLY A 59 3.10 17.27 16.25
N VAL A 60 3.32 16.44 15.25
CA VAL A 60 3.58 16.91 13.87
C VAL A 60 2.36 17.66 13.35
N THR A 61 2.59 18.73 12.63
CA THR A 61 1.52 19.54 12.05
C THR A 61 1.66 19.64 10.53
N ASN A 62 0.54 19.86 9.85
CA ASN A 62 0.50 20.17 8.42
C ASN A 62 0.29 21.69 8.25
N PRO A 63 1.34 22.46 7.96
CA PRO A 63 1.19 23.89 7.75
C PRO A 63 0.51 24.23 6.40
N SER A 64 0.67 23.39 5.37
CA SER A 64 0.10 23.56 4.04
C SER A 64 0.42 22.37 3.14
N PHE A 65 -0.29 22.22 2.02
CA PHE A 65 0.19 21.46 0.88
C PHE A 65 1.27 22.26 0.14
N ASN A 66 2.10 21.57 -0.63
CA ASN A 66 3.12 22.22 -1.46
C ASN A 66 3.44 21.33 -2.66
N SER A 67 4.15 21.86 -3.65
CA SER A 67 4.45 21.20 -4.91
C SER A 67 4.97 19.75 -4.74
N GLY A 68 4.26 18.79 -5.33
CA GLY A 68 4.70 17.39 -5.47
C GLY A 68 5.69 17.15 -6.60
N VAL A 69 6.07 18.19 -7.36
CA VAL A 69 6.99 18.05 -8.50
C VAL A 69 8.30 17.40 -8.07
N GLY A 70 8.63 16.27 -8.71
CA GLY A 70 9.79 15.43 -8.40
C GLY A 70 9.43 14.15 -7.63
N SER A 71 8.20 14.02 -7.11
CA SER A 71 7.64 12.74 -6.68
C SER A 71 7.34 11.83 -7.88
N SER A 72 6.89 10.62 -7.64
CA SER A 72 6.45 9.69 -8.69
C SER A 72 5.00 9.94 -9.15
N ASP A 73 4.31 10.95 -8.60
CA ASP A 73 2.97 11.32 -9.04
C ASP A 73 3.01 11.75 -10.52
N PRO A 74 2.22 11.09 -11.39
CA PRO A 74 2.17 11.40 -12.81
C PRO A 74 1.39 12.69 -13.14
N ALA A 75 0.77 13.35 -12.15
CA ALA A 75 -0.03 14.56 -12.37
C ALA A 75 0.83 15.67 -12.97
N ALA A 76 0.42 16.17 -14.14
CA ALA A 76 1.12 17.25 -14.84
C ALA A 76 0.79 18.64 -14.27
N SER A 77 -0.33 18.78 -13.58
CA SER A 77 -0.80 19.99 -12.90
C SER A 77 -1.54 19.60 -11.63
N ASP A 78 -1.66 20.51 -10.68
CA ASP A 78 -2.29 20.25 -9.38
C ASP A 78 -1.57 19.12 -8.57
N ASN A 79 -0.28 18.90 -8.86
CA ASN A 79 0.55 17.92 -8.16
C ASN A 79 0.99 18.49 -6.82
N SER A 80 0.34 18.05 -5.75
CA SER A 80 0.50 18.54 -4.38
C SER A 80 0.99 17.45 -3.46
N GLY A 81 1.96 17.76 -2.59
CA GLY A 81 2.40 16.86 -1.53
C GLY A 81 1.98 17.37 -0.15
N LEU A 82 1.74 16.46 0.79
CA LEU A 82 1.44 16.76 2.19
C LEU A 82 2.69 17.25 2.90
N GLN A 83 2.83 18.56 3.12
CA GLN A 83 3.97 19.13 3.81
C GLN A 83 3.73 19.18 5.32
N THR A 84 4.60 18.51 6.07
CA THR A 84 4.54 18.38 7.53
C THR A 84 5.72 19.07 8.19
N THR A 85 5.53 19.53 9.43
CA THR A 85 6.57 20.20 10.25
C THR A 85 6.37 19.89 11.74
N THR A 86 7.14 20.49 12.61
CA THR A 86 7.05 20.33 14.08
C THR A 86 7.53 18.94 14.54
N TYR A 87 8.71 18.55 14.06
CA TYR A 87 9.34 17.27 14.39
C TYR A 87 10.04 17.23 15.77
N GLY A 88 9.94 18.30 16.56
CA GLY A 88 10.51 18.37 17.90
C GLY A 88 11.91 18.94 17.93
N SER A 89 12.47 19.02 19.14
CA SER A 89 13.82 19.53 19.36
C SER A 89 14.86 18.42 19.25
N GLN A 90 16.12 18.81 19.06
CA GLN A 90 17.26 17.91 19.07
C GLN A 90 17.28 17.03 20.33
N GLY A 91 17.52 15.74 20.17
CA GLY A 91 17.62 14.78 21.28
C GLY A 91 16.28 14.37 21.93
N ALA A 92 15.12 14.77 21.37
CA ALA A 92 13.80 14.44 21.92
C ALA A 92 12.83 13.89 20.86
N GLY A 93 11.96 12.97 21.29
CA GLY A 93 10.86 12.47 20.45
C GLY A 93 11.28 11.47 19.37
N ASN A 94 12.39 10.75 19.61
CA ASN A 94 12.85 9.68 18.71
C ASN A 94 11.73 8.67 18.42
N ASN A 95 11.52 8.30 17.14
CA ASN A 95 10.54 7.32 16.66
C ASN A 95 9.07 7.66 17.01
N GLY A 96 8.77 8.89 17.39
CA GLY A 96 7.43 9.26 17.85
C GLY A 96 6.71 10.31 17.02
N ARG A 97 7.33 10.86 15.97
CA ARG A 97 6.81 12.01 15.22
C ARG A 97 6.81 11.75 13.73
N GLY A 98 5.66 11.82 13.09
CA GLY A 98 5.51 11.55 11.68
C GLY A 98 4.07 11.40 11.24
N ILE A 99 3.83 10.46 10.34
CA ILE A 99 2.49 10.06 9.89
C ILE A 99 2.16 8.64 10.31
N GLU A 100 0.87 8.38 10.50
CA GLU A 100 0.30 7.04 10.65
C GLU A 100 -0.77 6.84 9.58
N VAL A 101 -0.70 5.70 8.88
CA VAL A 101 -1.65 5.29 7.85
C VAL A 101 -2.33 4.01 8.32
N LYS A 102 -3.66 3.94 8.19
CA LYS A 102 -4.44 2.72 8.43
C LYS A 102 -5.19 2.34 7.17
N ALA A 103 -5.05 1.08 6.79
CA ALA A 103 -5.74 0.52 5.64
C ALA A 103 -6.07 -0.96 5.89
N SER A 104 -7.18 -1.42 5.31
CA SER A 104 -7.55 -2.84 5.34
C SER A 104 -6.99 -3.55 4.12
N SER A 105 -6.38 -4.72 4.31
CA SER A 105 -5.99 -5.61 3.23
C SER A 105 -6.98 -6.76 3.02
N VAL A 106 -8.19 -6.68 3.58
CA VAL A 106 -9.21 -7.73 3.41
C VAL A 106 -9.46 -7.99 1.92
N GLY A 107 -9.33 -9.26 1.51
CA GLY A 107 -9.41 -9.70 0.12
C GLY A 107 -8.11 -9.57 -0.67
N PHE A 108 -6.99 -9.24 -0.01
CA PHE A 108 -5.68 -9.10 -0.65
C PHE A 108 -4.60 -9.86 0.11
N GLU A 109 -3.58 -10.32 -0.61
CA GLU A 109 -2.34 -10.92 -0.14
C GLU A 109 -1.14 -10.16 -0.73
N ASP A 110 0.09 -10.49 -0.33
CA ASP A 110 1.34 -9.85 -0.79
C ASP A 110 1.33 -8.32 -0.59
N VAL A 111 0.97 -7.88 0.61
CA VAL A 111 0.77 -6.47 0.92
C VAL A 111 2.07 -5.69 0.90
N VAL A 112 2.04 -4.55 0.20
CA VAL A 112 3.15 -3.60 0.11
C VAL A 112 2.65 -2.20 0.45
N PHE A 113 3.34 -1.51 1.37
CA PHE A 113 3.17 -0.08 1.61
C PHE A 113 4.31 0.68 0.95
N SER A 114 3.99 1.75 0.25
CA SER A 114 5.00 2.63 -0.38
C SER A 114 4.65 4.09 -0.23
N TYR A 115 5.67 4.95 -0.32
CA TYR A 115 5.53 6.39 -0.25
C TYR A 115 6.71 7.10 -0.91
N ASP A 116 6.46 8.32 -1.36
CA ASP A 116 7.50 9.27 -1.74
C ASP A 116 7.70 10.26 -0.60
N LEU A 117 8.95 10.56 -0.29
CA LEU A 117 9.28 11.50 0.79
C LEU A 117 10.36 12.48 0.35
N ARG A 118 10.07 13.78 0.51
CA ARG A 118 11.05 14.85 0.35
C ARG A 118 11.43 15.42 1.70
N HIS A 119 12.73 15.51 1.92
CA HIS A 119 13.32 16.12 3.09
C HIS A 119 13.75 17.56 2.78
N SER A 120 13.37 18.54 3.60
CA SER A 120 13.99 19.86 3.53
C SER A 120 15.40 19.83 4.11
N ASN A 121 16.23 20.81 3.75
CA ASN A 121 17.64 20.84 4.15
C ASN A 121 17.87 20.65 5.67
N THR A 122 17.00 21.19 6.52
CA THR A 122 17.16 21.15 7.97
C THR A 122 16.29 20.10 8.67
N SER A 123 15.47 19.35 7.94
CA SER A 123 14.64 18.30 8.51
C SER A 123 15.45 17.08 8.98
N SER A 124 14.83 16.18 9.74
CA SER A 124 15.46 14.89 10.07
C SER A 124 15.87 14.16 8.79
N ARG A 125 17.14 13.76 8.75
CA ARG A 125 17.72 12.98 7.65
C ARG A 125 17.19 11.55 7.62
N TYR A 126 16.97 10.97 8.80
CA TYR A 126 16.57 9.56 8.90
C TYR A 126 15.08 9.44 9.22
N GLU A 127 14.41 8.58 8.47
CA GLU A 127 13.08 8.11 8.77
C GLU A 127 13.08 6.63 9.12
N LEU A 128 12.30 6.26 10.16
CA LEU A 128 11.98 4.88 10.51
C LEU A 128 10.61 4.54 9.93
N ALA A 129 10.58 3.52 9.10
CA ALA A 129 9.35 2.92 8.61
C ALA A 129 8.96 1.76 9.53
N GLN A 130 7.68 1.72 9.93
CA GLN A 130 7.12 0.72 10.84
C GLN A 130 5.79 0.19 10.29
N TYR A 131 5.44 -1.03 10.68
CA TYR A 131 4.13 -1.62 10.40
C TYR A 131 3.51 -2.20 11.67
N SER A 132 2.19 -2.38 11.65
CA SER A 132 1.42 -3.02 12.70
C SER A 132 0.38 -3.94 12.08
N LEU A 133 0.22 -5.14 12.65
CA LEU A 133 -0.78 -6.13 12.25
C LEU A 133 -2.09 -5.98 13.05
N ASP A 134 -2.10 -5.21 14.13
CA ASP A 134 -3.24 -5.02 15.02
C ASP A 134 -3.70 -3.55 15.12
N GLY A 135 -3.02 -2.65 14.39
CA GLY A 135 -3.28 -1.21 14.40
C GLY A 135 -2.83 -0.47 15.67
N VAL A 136 -2.13 -1.14 16.59
CA VAL A 136 -1.72 -0.62 17.89
C VAL A 136 -0.25 -0.84 18.18
N ASN A 137 0.24 -2.06 18.00
CA ASN A 137 1.62 -2.45 18.28
C ASN A 137 2.44 -2.36 16.99
N PHE A 138 3.46 -1.48 16.99
CA PHE A 138 4.27 -1.23 15.80
C PHE A 138 5.61 -1.96 15.87
N ILE A 139 6.01 -2.53 14.74
CA ILE A 139 7.25 -3.27 14.52
C ILE A 139 8.12 -2.43 13.58
N ASP A 140 9.38 -2.21 13.97
CA ASP A 140 10.36 -1.53 13.13
C ASP A 140 10.67 -2.36 11.88
N TYR A 141 10.57 -1.74 10.72
CA TYR A 141 10.87 -2.39 9.45
C TYR A 141 12.26 -1.99 8.93
N ALA A 142 12.46 -0.70 8.69
CA ALA A 142 13.72 -0.21 8.17
C ALA A 142 13.95 1.28 8.53
N VAL A 143 15.22 1.65 8.66
CA VAL A 143 15.63 3.07 8.68
C VAL A 143 16.14 3.43 7.31
N PHE A 144 15.54 4.47 6.71
CA PHE A 144 15.96 5.02 5.44
C PHE A 144 16.76 6.31 5.63
N ASP A 145 17.71 6.54 4.73
CA ASP A 145 18.53 7.73 4.68
C ASP A 145 17.98 8.73 3.65
N GLY A 146 17.56 9.89 4.10
CA GLY A 146 17.12 11.04 3.31
C GLY A 146 18.17 12.15 3.23
N GLY A 147 19.47 11.81 3.25
CA GLY A 147 20.57 12.76 2.99
C GLY A 147 20.45 13.36 1.58
N LEU A 148 20.95 14.55 1.37
CA LEU A 148 21.04 15.38 0.18
C LEU A 148 20.24 16.69 0.26
N GLY A 149 19.31 16.86 1.20
CA GLY A 149 18.48 18.04 1.36
C GLY A 149 17.61 18.35 0.14
N ASP A 150 16.45 18.89 0.33
CA ASP A 150 15.50 19.33 -0.72
C ASP A 150 15.31 18.32 -1.88
N THR A 151 15.51 17.02 -1.62
CA THR A 151 15.45 15.94 -2.60
C THR A 151 14.31 15.00 -2.30
N TRP A 152 13.60 14.55 -3.33
CA TRP A 152 12.64 13.47 -3.26
C TRP A 152 13.33 12.10 -3.24
N PHE A 153 12.86 11.22 -2.39
CA PHE A 153 13.18 9.80 -2.35
C PHE A 153 11.90 9.04 -2.66
N ASN A 154 11.79 8.60 -3.90
CA ASN A 154 10.59 7.97 -4.41
C ASN A 154 10.57 6.47 -4.13
N ALA A 155 9.37 5.91 -4.00
CA ALA A 155 9.13 4.49 -3.81
C ALA A 155 9.87 3.88 -2.60
N ARG A 156 9.89 4.59 -1.46
CA ARG A 156 10.23 3.98 -0.17
C ARG A 156 9.21 2.89 0.12
N THR A 157 9.65 1.71 0.52
CA THR A 157 8.78 0.52 0.55
C THR A 157 8.91 -0.24 1.85
N ILE A 158 7.77 -0.68 2.40
CA ILE A 158 7.62 -1.75 3.40
C ILE A 158 6.94 -2.92 2.67
N ASP A 159 7.68 -3.96 2.40
CA ASP A 159 7.18 -5.17 1.74
C ASP A 159 6.82 -6.22 2.79
N LEU A 160 5.53 -6.52 2.91
CA LEU A 160 4.98 -7.50 3.84
C LEU A 160 4.57 -8.81 3.16
N SER A 161 4.94 -9.05 1.90
CA SER A 161 4.57 -10.26 1.15
C SER A 161 4.98 -11.57 1.83
N SER A 162 6.01 -11.53 2.69
CA SER A 162 6.44 -12.68 3.50
C SER A 162 5.81 -12.74 4.90
N ILE A 163 4.94 -11.80 5.25
CA ILE A 163 4.32 -11.66 6.57
C ILE A 163 2.86 -12.09 6.49
N ALA A 164 2.59 -13.37 6.70
CA ALA A 164 1.24 -13.96 6.56
C ALA A 164 0.15 -13.23 7.35
N GLY A 165 0.47 -12.59 8.48
CA GLY A 165 -0.51 -11.78 9.24
C GLY A 165 -0.87 -10.45 8.59
N ALA A 166 -0.23 -10.06 7.49
CA ALA A 166 -0.56 -8.87 6.72
C ALA A 166 -1.65 -9.14 5.66
N ASP A 167 -1.83 -10.39 5.27
CA ASP A 167 -2.83 -10.81 4.29
C ASP A 167 -4.22 -10.83 4.93
N ASP A 168 -5.24 -10.45 4.14
CA ASP A 168 -6.66 -10.46 4.56
C ASP A 168 -6.88 -9.80 5.95
N ASN A 169 -6.15 -8.73 6.24
CA ASN A 169 -6.10 -8.10 7.55
C ASN A 169 -6.84 -6.74 7.55
N ALA A 170 -7.86 -6.63 8.39
CA ALA A 170 -8.65 -5.40 8.55
C ALA A 170 -7.95 -4.29 9.36
N ASN A 171 -6.86 -4.60 10.05
CA ASN A 171 -6.26 -3.74 11.09
C ASN A 171 -4.83 -3.29 10.76
N LEU A 172 -4.41 -3.38 9.50
CA LEU A 172 -3.06 -2.94 9.13
C LEU A 172 -2.87 -1.46 9.38
N ALA A 173 -1.71 -1.12 9.94
CA ALA A 173 -1.26 0.25 10.07
C ALA A 173 0.23 0.38 9.76
N PHE A 174 0.63 1.55 9.28
CA PHE A 174 2.00 1.88 8.93
C PHE A 174 2.37 3.22 9.54
N ARG A 175 3.63 3.40 9.92
CA ARG A 175 4.17 4.69 10.37
C ARG A 175 5.44 5.02 9.60
N VAL A 176 5.58 6.30 9.32
CA VAL A 176 6.85 6.88 8.88
C VAL A 176 7.18 8.00 9.85
N VAL A 177 8.21 7.79 10.66
CA VAL A 177 8.56 8.67 11.78
C VAL A 177 10.01 9.12 11.73
N ALA A 178 10.26 10.33 12.20
CA ALA A 178 11.62 10.83 12.34
C ALA A 178 12.39 10.02 13.39
N THR A 179 13.60 9.60 13.03
CA THR A 179 14.48 8.84 13.92
C THR A 179 15.86 9.50 14.06
N PHE A 180 16.53 9.23 15.15
CA PHE A 180 17.90 9.67 15.36
C PHE A 180 18.86 9.03 14.35
N ALA A 181 19.96 9.69 14.10
CA ALA A 181 21.00 9.10 13.28
C ALA A 181 21.49 7.77 13.91
N PRO A 182 21.69 6.73 13.12
CA PRO A 182 22.12 5.42 13.61
C PRO A 182 23.32 5.51 14.56
N GLY A 183 23.21 4.86 15.73
CA GLY A 183 24.26 4.85 16.75
C GLY A 183 24.39 6.15 17.54
N THR A 184 23.47 7.10 17.43
CA THR A 184 23.50 8.37 18.13
C THR A 184 22.22 8.62 18.96
N SER A 185 22.21 9.67 19.76
CA SER A 185 21.05 10.15 20.52
C SER A 185 20.49 11.47 19.96
N GLY A 186 20.67 11.75 18.67
CA GLY A 186 20.24 13.01 18.08
C GLY A 186 19.94 12.91 16.59
N TYR A 187 19.17 13.87 16.10
CA TYR A 187 18.86 13.99 14.67
C TYR A 187 20.05 14.60 13.91
N LEU A 188 20.24 14.16 12.67
CA LEU A 188 21.05 14.87 11.69
C LEU A 188 20.16 15.61 10.71
N ALA A 189 20.62 16.74 10.21
CA ALA A 189 19.96 17.44 9.13
C ALA A 189 20.10 16.65 7.82
N SER A 190 19.09 16.71 6.95
CA SER A 190 19.11 16.08 5.63
C SER A 190 20.27 16.62 4.76
N ASP A 191 20.50 17.93 4.76
CA ASP A 191 21.72 18.53 4.19
C ASP A 191 22.84 18.50 5.24
N ALA A 192 23.93 17.80 4.94
CA ALA A 192 25.08 17.65 5.84
C ALA A 192 25.77 18.99 6.20
N SER A 193 25.56 20.07 5.43
CA SER A 193 26.08 21.41 5.73
C SER A 193 25.19 22.19 6.70
N LYS A 194 24.03 21.65 7.09
CA LYS A 194 23.04 22.31 7.93
C LYS A 194 22.94 21.65 9.31
N THR A 195 22.32 22.37 10.23
CA THR A 195 21.96 21.83 11.55
C THR A 195 20.49 21.43 11.53
N PHE A 196 20.16 20.30 12.16
CA PHE A 196 18.79 19.87 12.33
C PHE A 196 17.95 20.95 13.04
N ALA A 197 16.75 21.16 12.52
CA ALA A 197 15.74 22.00 13.12
C ALA A 197 14.40 21.26 13.12
N GLY A 198 13.72 21.21 14.27
CA GLY A 198 12.40 20.60 14.37
C GLY A 198 11.32 21.27 13.52
N SER A 199 11.57 22.51 13.06
CA SER A 199 10.77 23.21 12.06
C SER A 199 11.10 22.83 10.62
N GLY A 200 12.12 22.03 10.38
CA GLY A 200 12.36 21.41 9.07
C GLY A 200 11.16 20.60 8.61
N THR A 201 10.94 20.57 7.29
CA THR A 201 9.73 19.98 6.73
C THR A 201 10.01 18.65 6.02
N TRP A 202 9.11 17.73 6.19
CA TRP A 202 8.93 16.59 5.29
C TRP A 202 7.75 16.84 4.37
N ARG A 203 7.82 16.29 3.16
CA ARG A 203 6.69 16.32 2.23
C ARG A 203 6.46 14.92 1.71
N PHE A 204 5.27 14.40 1.98
CA PHE A 204 4.83 13.09 1.53
C PHE A 204 4.04 13.22 0.24
N ASP A 205 4.18 12.22 -0.62
CA ASP A 205 3.38 12.04 -1.82
C ASP A 205 3.26 10.56 -2.15
N MET A 206 2.33 10.19 -3.02
CA MET A 206 2.11 8.81 -3.51
C MET A 206 2.09 7.77 -2.38
N VAL A 207 1.55 8.13 -1.22
CA VAL A 207 1.40 7.18 -0.11
C VAL A 207 0.37 6.14 -0.51
N SER A 208 0.77 4.85 -0.58
CA SER A 208 -0.10 3.79 -1.07
C SER A 208 0.08 2.48 -0.33
N VAL A 209 -1.01 1.72 -0.25
CA VAL A 209 -1.04 0.30 0.11
C VAL A 209 -1.53 -0.45 -1.10
N SER A 210 -0.79 -1.46 -1.53
CA SER A 210 -1.11 -2.33 -2.65
C SER A 210 -1.03 -3.80 -2.23
N GLY A 211 -1.62 -4.68 -3.02
CA GLY A 211 -1.57 -6.12 -2.80
C GLY A 211 -2.14 -6.88 -3.98
N THR A 212 -1.97 -8.18 -3.98
CA THR A 212 -2.55 -9.09 -4.96
C THR A 212 -3.94 -9.49 -4.51
N ALA A 213 -4.97 -9.30 -5.33
CA ALA A 213 -6.33 -9.72 -4.98
C ALA A 213 -6.39 -11.24 -4.80
N THR A 214 -6.92 -11.69 -3.64
CA THR A 214 -7.12 -13.12 -3.41
C THR A 214 -8.23 -13.65 -4.33
N PRO A 215 -8.02 -14.81 -5.01
CA PRO A 215 -9.03 -15.37 -5.88
C PRO A 215 -10.32 -15.66 -5.09
N VAL A 216 -11.41 -14.99 -5.43
CA VAL A 216 -12.74 -15.37 -4.91
C VAL A 216 -13.10 -16.71 -5.53
N PRO A 217 -13.34 -17.80 -4.76
CA PRO A 217 -13.81 -19.04 -5.31
C PRO A 217 -15.12 -18.76 -6.07
N GLU A 218 -15.08 -18.86 -7.41
CA GLU A 218 -16.30 -18.71 -8.19
C GLU A 218 -17.34 -19.73 -7.68
N PRO A 219 -18.58 -19.30 -7.38
CA PRO A 219 -19.63 -20.23 -7.01
C PRO A 219 -19.81 -21.20 -8.16
N THR A 220 -19.05 -22.26 -8.09
CA THR A 220 -19.15 -23.54 -8.81
C THR A 220 -19.92 -23.51 -10.13
N SER A 221 -19.36 -22.86 -11.16
CA SER A 221 -19.60 -23.30 -12.55
C SER A 221 -19.30 -24.81 -12.71
N ALA A 222 -18.41 -25.39 -11.93
CA ALA A 222 -18.19 -26.83 -11.78
C ALA A 222 -19.43 -27.56 -11.23
N ALA A 223 -20.12 -27.07 -10.23
CA ALA A 223 -21.36 -27.71 -9.72
C ALA A 223 -22.52 -27.53 -10.71
N ALA A 224 -22.61 -26.38 -11.39
CA ALA A 224 -23.59 -26.19 -12.46
C ALA A 224 -23.30 -27.09 -13.67
N GLY A 225 -22.02 -27.27 -14.02
CA GLY A 225 -21.59 -28.21 -15.05
C GLY A 225 -21.89 -29.67 -14.72
N LEU A 226 -21.63 -30.11 -13.49
CA LEU A 226 -21.95 -31.45 -12.99
C LEU A 226 -23.46 -31.69 -12.91
N ALA A 227 -24.25 -30.70 -12.47
CA ALA A 227 -25.69 -30.77 -12.46
C ALA A 227 -26.27 -30.86 -13.90
N GLY A 228 -25.71 -30.12 -14.84
CA GLY A 228 -26.06 -30.19 -16.28
C GLY A 228 -25.77 -31.55 -16.89
N LEU A 229 -24.59 -32.12 -16.62
CA LEU A 229 -24.20 -33.45 -17.09
C LEU A 229 -25.07 -34.57 -16.50
N ALA A 230 -25.43 -34.48 -15.20
CA ALA A 230 -26.33 -35.42 -14.55
C ALA A 230 -27.75 -35.37 -15.17
N ALA A 231 -28.24 -34.17 -15.48
CA ALA A 231 -29.55 -34.00 -16.14
C ALA A 231 -29.56 -34.60 -17.56
N ILE A 232 -28.49 -34.38 -18.34
CA ILE A 232 -28.34 -34.95 -19.70
C ILE A 232 -28.27 -36.47 -19.62
N GLY A 233 -27.50 -37.03 -18.68
CA GLY A 233 -27.38 -38.47 -18.45
C GLY A 233 -28.72 -39.12 -18.10
N PHE A 234 -29.53 -38.44 -17.27
CA PHE A 234 -30.87 -38.92 -16.86
C PHE A 234 -31.86 -38.91 -18.03
N LEU A 235 -31.84 -37.89 -18.89
CA LEU A 235 -32.66 -37.78 -20.07
C LEU A 235 -32.27 -38.82 -21.14
N ALA A 236 -30.98 -39.08 -21.34
CA ALA A 236 -30.49 -40.10 -22.25
C ALA A 236 -30.88 -41.52 -21.82
N ARG A 237 -30.93 -41.80 -20.51
CA ARG A 237 -31.36 -43.08 -19.94
C ARG A 237 -32.84 -43.31 -20.12
N ARG A 238 -33.66 -42.26 -19.97
CA ARG A 238 -35.12 -42.33 -20.20
C ARG A 238 -35.49 -42.65 -21.65
N ARG A 239 -34.76 -42.15 -22.63
CA ARG A 239 -34.98 -42.40 -24.06
C ARG A 239 -34.61 -43.82 -24.51
N ARG A 240 -33.80 -44.55 -23.71
CA ARG A 240 -33.45 -45.96 -24.03
C ARG A 240 -34.37 -46.97 -23.37
N ALA A 241 -35.25 -46.51 -22.48
CA ALA A 241 -36.19 -47.37 -21.75
C ALA A 241 -37.64 -47.26 -22.30
N ALA A 242 -37.85 -46.45 -23.33
CA ALA A 242 -39.08 -46.34 -24.12
C ALA A 242 -38.86 -46.91 -25.51
#